data_dda2d91fb0f0dcb3bc49ae0700330429
#
_entry.id   dda2d91fb0f0dcb3bc49ae0700330429
#
_cell.length_a   1.000
_cell.length_b   1.000
_cell.length_c   1.000
_cell.angle_alpha   90.00
_cell.angle_beta   90.00
_cell.angle_gamma   90.00
#
_symmetry.space_group_name_H-M   'P 1'
#
loop_
_entity.id
_entity.type
_entity.pdbx_description
1 polymer ?
#
loop_
_entity_poly.entity_id
_entity_poly.type
_entity_poly.pdbx_seq_one_letter_code
_entity_poly.pdbx_strand_id
1 'polypeptide(L)'
;MASSDRPGGLHPPVSGATKLLGVFGYPVEHSLSPAMHNAAIAALGLEYLYIPFSVLPENIDPAIHSLVALGIIGVNLTIPHKERVLPYLDEIDPNARAVGAVNTVHNDGGRLVGYNTDGEGFIGPLKAKGFDPAGKRAQEHFAGLITGPFPNT
;
A
#
# COMPACT_ATOMS: atom_id res chain seq x y z
N MET A 1 12.98 -2.14 -40.66
CA MET A 1 13.78 -2.96 -39.76
C MET A 1 14.57 -2.04 -38.84
N ALA A 2 14.10 -1.76 -37.67
CA ALA A 2 14.83 -1.07 -36.61
C ALA A 2 14.73 -1.94 -35.37
N SER A 3 15.84 -2.62 -35.06
CA SER A 3 16.02 -3.43 -33.87
C SER A 3 15.87 -2.56 -32.64
N SER A 4 14.87 -2.81 -31.84
CA SER A 4 14.66 -2.16 -30.54
C SER A 4 15.39 -2.94 -29.44
N ASP A 5 16.71 -2.99 -29.53
CA ASP A 5 17.56 -3.38 -28.41
C ASP A 5 17.68 -2.19 -27.45
N ARG A 6 16.66 -1.98 -26.61
CA ARG A 6 16.80 -1.16 -25.41
C ARG A 6 17.18 -2.09 -24.26
N PRO A 7 18.28 -1.83 -23.54
CA PRO A 7 18.58 -2.58 -22.32
C PRO A 7 17.38 -2.44 -21.39
N GLY A 8 16.91 -3.58 -20.89
CA GLY A 8 15.72 -3.67 -20.06
C GLY A 8 15.77 -2.73 -18.87
N GLY A 9 15.11 -1.59 -18.99
CA GLY A 9 14.90 -0.69 -17.88
C GLY A 9 14.04 -1.39 -16.84
N LEU A 10 14.37 -1.21 -15.57
CA LEU A 10 13.63 -1.73 -14.38
C LEU A 10 12.19 -1.18 -14.28
N HIS A 11 11.72 -0.45 -15.29
CA HIS A 11 10.40 0.17 -15.30
C HIS A 11 9.63 -0.27 -16.55
N PRO A 12 8.32 -0.59 -16.39
CA PRO A 12 7.44 -0.85 -17.52
C PRO A 12 7.40 0.40 -18.44
N PRO A 13 7.19 0.21 -19.75
CA PRO A 13 7.02 1.35 -20.68
C PRO A 13 5.76 2.12 -20.30
N VAL A 14 5.86 3.44 -20.19
CA VAL A 14 4.74 4.32 -19.89
C VAL A 14 4.03 4.73 -21.16
N SER A 15 2.72 4.56 -21.23
CA SER A 15 1.84 4.97 -22.33
C SER A 15 0.60 5.70 -21.79
N GLY A 16 -0.27 6.16 -22.68
CA GLY A 16 -1.57 6.72 -22.29
C GLY A 16 -2.54 5.71 -21.63
N ALA A 17 -2.26 4.41 -21.73
CA ALA A 17 -3.03 3.35 -21.09
C ALA A 17 -2.47 2.94 -19.71
N THR A 18 -1.30 3.44 -19.32
CA THR A 18 -0.65 3.08 -18.06
C THR A 18 -1.49 3.52 -16.87
N LYS A 19 -1.83 2.57 -16.01
CA LYS A 19 -2.57 2.79 -14.78
C LYS A 19 -1.61 3.09 -13.63
N LEU A 20 -1.98 4.02 -12.76
CA LEU A 20 -1.15 4.45 -11.65
C LEU A 20 -1.51 3.75 -10.34
N LEU A 21 -0.46 3.36 -9.64
CA LEU A 21 -0.45 2.92 -8.25
C LEU A 21 0.62 3.72 -7.49
N GLY A 22 0.61 3.68 -6.17
CA GLY A 22 1.68 4.36 -5.46
C GLY A 22 1.74 4.10 -3.96
N VAL A 23 2.62 4.85 -3.30
CA VAL A 23 2.70 4.92 -1.84
C VAL A 23 2.68 6.38 -1.39
N PHE A 24 1.82 6.68 -0.41
CA PHE A 24 1.79 7.96 0.30
C PHE A 24 2.56 7.83 1.61
N GLY A 25 3.49 8.73 1.85
CA GLY A 25 4.29 8.77 3.07
C GLY A 25 4.98 10.11 3.25
N TYR A 26 5.53 10.36 4.45
CA TYR A 26 6.34 11.54 4.73
C TYR A 26 7.29 11.29 5.92
N PRO A 27 8.60 11.28 5.68
CA PRO A 27 9.28 11.20 4.37
C PRO A 27 9.05 9.86 3.66
N VAL A 28 9.17 9.79 2.32
CA VAL A 28 8.91 8.59 1.52
C VAL A 28 10.10 8.16 0.64
N GLU A 29 11.15 8.96 0.61
CA GLU A 29 12.30 8.82 -0.30
C GLU A 29 13.06 7.50 -0.12
N HIS A 30 13.04 6.93 1.08
CA HIS A 30 13.73 5.68 1.41
C HIS A 30 12.85 4.43 1.22
N SER A 31 11.63 4.59 0.72
CA SER A 31 10.72 3.46 0.49
C SER A 31 11.24 2.54 -0.61
N LEU A 32 11.32 1.24 -0.30
CA LEU A 32 11.65 0.20 -1.28
C LEU A 32 10.42 -0.29 -2.07
N SER A 33 9.21 0.13 -1.68
CA SER A 33 7.97 -0.29 -2.33
C SER A 33 7.96 -0.01 -3.84
N PRO A 34 8.40 1.15 -4.35
CA PRO A 34 8.42 1.40 -5.79
C PRO A 34 9.31 0.41 -6.56
N ALA A 35 10.49 0.09 -6.05
CA ALA A 35 11.40 -0.86 -6.69
C ALA A 35 10.79 -2.27 -6.73
N MET A 36 10.22 -2.72 -5.60
CA MET A 36 9.59 -4.03 -5.47
C MET A 36 8.37 -4.18 -6.38
N HIS A 37 7.44 -3.22 -6.32
CA HIS A 37 6.20 -3.30 -7.10
C HIS A 37 6.45 -3.17 -8.60
N ASN A 38 7.32 -2.26 -9.03
CA ASN A 38 7.62 -2.10 -10.45
C ASN A 38 8.34 -3.32 -11.03
N ALA A 39 9.19 -4.00 -10.26
CA ALA A 39 9.80 -5.27 -10.67
C ALA A 39 8.73 -6.36 -10.87
N ALA A 40 7.75 -6.47 -9.97
CA ALA A 40 6.64 -7.42 -10.09
C ALA A 40 5.72 -7.06 -11.28
N ILE A 41 5.38 -5.79 -11.46
CA ILE A 41 4.58 -5.29 -12.58
C ILE A 41 5.24 -5.64 -13.91
N ALA A 42 6.56 -5.41 -14.03
CA ALA A 42 7.32 -5.73 -15.24
C ALA A 42 7.36 -7.25 -15.49
N ALA A 43 7.57 -8.07 -14.45
CA ALA A 43 7.60 -9.52 -14.55
C ALA A 43 6.26 -10.11 -15.00
N LEU A 44 5.14 -9.46 -14.63
CA LEU A 44 3.78 -9.86 -14.99
C LEU A 44 3.30 -9.26 -16.31
N GLY A 45 4.08 -8.39 -16.97
CA GLY A 45 3.71 -7.70 -18.20
C GLY A 45 2.50 -6.78 -18.06
N LEU A 46 2.30 -6.18 -16.89
CA LEU A 46 1.16 -5.33 -16.62
C LEU A 46 1.43 -3.88 -17.04
N GLU A 47 0.40 -3.19 -17.55
CA GLU A 47 0.47 -1.76 -17.90
C GLU A 47 0.19 -0.87 -16.67
N TYR A 48 0.96 -1.06 -15.62
CA TYR A 48 0.90 -0.31 -14.38
C TYR A 48 2.22 0.40 -14.09
N LEU A 49 2.16 1.47 -13.32
CA LEU A 49 3.32 2.15 -12.76
C LEU A 49 3.06 2.46 -11.30
N TYR A 50 4.01 2.08 -10.45
CA TYR A 50 3.95 2.34 -9.02
C TYR A 50 4.96 3.44 -8.65
N ILE A 51 4.48 4.55 -8.08
CA ILE A 51 5.31 5.73 -7.77
C ILE A 51 5.17 6.17 -6.31
N PRO A 52 6.23 6.78 -5.72
CA PRO A 52 6.16 7.36 -4.39
C PRO A 52 5.59 8.78 -4.46
N PHE A 53 4.76 9.13 -3.49
CA PHE A 53 4.22 10.47 -3.29
C PHE A 53 4.60 10.95 -1.89
N SER A 54 5.37 12.03 -1.81
CA SER A 54 5.70 12.71 -0.56
C SER A 54 4.51 13.59 -0.17
N VAL A 55 3.67 13.07 0.73
CA VAL A 55 2.43 13.72 1.18
C VAL A 55 2.63 14.23 2.59
N LEU A 56 2.57 15.56 2.79
CA LEU A 56 2.60 16.14 4.13
C LEU A 56 1.40 15.68 4.96
N PRO A 57 1.54 15.53 6.30
CA PRO A 57 0.46 15.03 7.14
C PRO A 57 -0.84 15.83 7.06
N GLU A 58 -0.76 17.14 6.85
CA GLU A 58 -1.90 18.06 6.70
C GLU A 58 -2.58 17.94 5.32
N ASN A 59 -1.92 17.34 4.34
CA ASN A 59 -2.42 17.21 2.98
C ASN A 59 -3.02 15.82 2.68
N ILE A 60 -3.21 14.97 3.69
CA ILE A 60 -3.73 13.60 3.45
C ILE A 60 -5.15 13.63 2.87
N ASP A 61 -6.01 14.54 3.29
CA ASP A 61 -7.37 14.71 2.79
C ASP A 61 -7.38 14.99 1.27
N PRO A 62 -6.85 16.12 0.77
CA PRO A 62 -6.83 16.36 -0.68
C PRO A 62 -6.03 15.29 -1.44
N ALA A 63 -4.98 14.70 -0.87
CA ALA A 63 -4.21 13.65 -1.51
C ALA A 63 -5.05 12.39 -1.74
N ILE A 64 -5.81 11.94 -0.74
CA ILE A 64 -6.61 10.72 -0.87
C ILE A 64 -7.78 10.90 -1.87
N HIS A 65 -8.43 12.05 -1.85
CA HIS A 65 -9.50 12.36 -2.80
C HIS A 65 -8.97 12.55 -4.23
N SER A 66 -7.69 12.89 -4.41
CA SER A 66 -7.08 12.99 -5.74
C SER A 66 -7.02 11.63 -6.47
N LEU A 67 -7.09 10.50 -5.76
CA LEU A 67 -7.13 9.17 -6.37
C LEU A 67 -8.31 9.06 -7.34
N VAL A 68 -9.47 9.59 -6.96
CA VAL A 68 -10.67 9.59 -7.80
C VAL A 68 -10.49 10.52 -9.00
N ALA A 69 -10.06 11.76 -8.73
CA ALA A 69 -9.93 12.80 -9.77
C ALA A 69 -8.88 12.45 -10.84
N LEU A 70 -7.81 11.75 -10.47
CA LEU A 70 -6.70 11.37 -11.35
C LEU A 70 -6.82 9.95 -11.90
N GLY A 71 -7.85 9.17 -11.52
CA GLY A 71 -8.02 7.78 -11.92
C GLY A 71 -6.91 6.86 -11.39
N ILE A 72 -6.30 7.20 -10.24
CA ILE A 72 -5.32 6.34 -9.59
C ILE A 72 -6.05 5.13 -9.00
N ILE A 73 -5.60 3.93 -9.32
CA ILE A 73 -6.27 2.67 -8.92
C ILE A 73 -6.21 2.46 -7.41
N GLY A 74 -5.09 2.83 -6.80
CA GLY A 74 -4.94 2.72 -5.35
C GLY A 74 -3.54 3.08 -4.90
N VAL A 75 -3.39 3.22 -3.59
CA VAL A 75 -2.12 3.54 -2.95
C VAL A 75 -1.92 2.74 -1.67
N ASN A 76 -0.66 2.43 -1.38
CA ASN A 76 -0.28 2.06 -0.05
C ASN A 76 -0.08 3.31 0.81
N LEU A 77 -0.26 3.16 2.10
CA LEU A 77 -0.01 4.21 3.08
C LEU A 77 1.10 3.76 4.04
N THR A 78 2.04 4.66 4.28
CA THR A 78 3.05 4.48 5.31
C THR A 78 3.00 5.64 6.31
N ILE A 79 3.98 5.72 7.21
CA ILE A 79 4.06 6.80 8.21
C ILE A 79 3.98 8.17 7.53
N PRO A 80 3.16 9.10 8.05
CA PRO A 80 2.30 9.04 9.25
C PRO A 80 0.82 8.81 8.93
N HIS A 81 0.46 8.25 7.76
CA HIS A 81 -0.87 8.35 7.16
C HIS A 81 -1.83 7.21 7.52
N LYS A 82 -1.35 6.05 7.99
CA LYS A 82 -2.17 4.84 8.19
C LYS A 82 -3.41 5.04 9.08
N GLU A 83 -3.28 5.87 10.13
CA GLU A 83 -4.39 6.21 11.02
C GLU A 83 -5.12 7.48 10.55
N ARG A 84 -4.36 8.44 10.00
CA ARG A 84 -4.90 9.74 9.59
C ARG A 84 -5.89 9.67 8.44
N VAL A 85 -5.79 8.63 7.59
CA VAL A 85 -6.65 8.47 6.41
C VAL A 85 -8.07 8.03 6.76
N LEU A 86 -8.29 7.40 7.91
CA LEU A 86 -9.56 6.78 8.28
C LEU A 86 -10.81 7.67 8.07
N PRO A 87 -10.80 8.97 8.43
CA PRO A 87 -11.97 9.84 8.26
C PRO A 87 -12.34 10.16 6.81
N TYR A 88 -11.44 9.88 5.85
CA TYR A 88 -11.56 10.26 4.45
C TYR A 88 -11.90 9.07 3.53
N LEU A 89 -12.20 7.91 4.09
CA LEU A 89 -12.54 6.69 3.36
C LEU A 89 -14.04 6.44 3.40
N ASP A 90 -14.59 6.00 2.29
CA ASP A 90 -16.01 5.64 2.17
C ASP A 90 -16.31 4.31 2.87
N GLU A 91 -15.34 3.39 2.86
CA GLU A 91 -15.44 2.10 3.53
C GLU A 91 -14.10 1.67 4.12
N ILE A 92 -14.16 0.97 5.24
CA ILE A 92 -12.98 0.39 5.90
C ILE A 92 -13.29 -1.08 6.16
N ASP A 93 -12.41 -1.96 5.62
CA ASP A 93 -12.47 -3.39 5.85
C ASP A 93 -12.53 -3.72 7.37
N PRO A 94 -13.27 -4.75 7.79
CA PRO A 94 -13.40 -5.09 9.21
C PRO A 94 -12.06 -5.31 9.94
N ASN A 95 -11.06 -5.92 9.29
CA ASN A 95 -9.74 -6.12 9.90
C ASN A 95 -9.00 -4.78 10.08
N ALA A 96 -9.02 -3.92 9.05
CA ALA A 96 -8.44 -2.58 9.14
C ALA A 96 -9.13 -1.73 10.22
N ARG A 97 -10.44 -1.86 10.36
CA ARG A 97 -11.22 -1.19 11.41
C ARG A 97 -10.85 -1.68 12.81
N ALA A 98 -10.65 -2.99 12.97
CA ALA A 98 -10.26 -3.59 14.26
C ALA A 98 -8.83 -3.16 14.66
N VAL A 99 -7.92 -3.01 13.70
CA VAL A 99 -6.56 -2.52 13.91
C VAL A 99 -6.52 -1.00 14.15
N GLY A 100 -7.50 -0.25 13.62
CA GLY A 100 -7.53 1.21 13.66
C GLY A 100 -6.54 1.87 12.69
N ALA A 101 -6.08 1.15 11.65
CA ALA A 101 -5.13 1.65 10.69
C ALA A 101 -5.35 1.02 9.30
N VAL A 102 -5.13 1.81 8.26
CA VAL A 102 -5.21 1.41 6.85
C VAL A 102 -3.83 1.56 6.21
N ASN A 103 -3.33 0.52 5.57
CA ASN A 103 -2.09 0.56 4.81
C ASN A 103 -2.28 0.48 3.30
N THR A 104 -3.51 0.23 2.84
CA THR A 104 -3.85 0.11 1.42
C THR A 104 -5.22 0.73 1.16
N VAL A 105 -5.29 1.63 0.19
CA VAL A 105 -6.55 2.22 -0.28
C VAL A 105 -6.76 1.83 -1.73
N HIS A 106 -7.93 1.30 -2.03
CA HIS A 106 -8.38 0.99 -3.38
C HIS A 106 -9.46 1.98 -3.81
N ASN A 107 -9.31 2.52 -5.00
CA ASN A 107 -10.31 3.34 -5.67
C ASN A 107 -11.20 2.45 -6.53
N ASP A 108 -12.33 2.03 -5.98
CA ASP A 108 -13.33 1.20 -6.65
C ASP A 108 -14.36 2.09 -7.34
N GLY A 109 -14.02 2.53 -8.55
CA GLY A 109 -14.90 3.36 -9.37
C GLY A 109 -15.32 4.69 -8.74
N GLY A 110 -14.47 5.29 -7.91
CA GLY A 110 -14.74 6.53 -7.19
C GLY A 110 -15.06 6.34 -5.71
N ARG A 111 -15.21 5.08 -5.25
CA ARG A 111 -15.38 4.72 -3.85
C ARG A 111 -14.03 4.34 -3.26
N LEU A 112 -13.64 4.99 -2.19
CA LEU A 112 -12.34 4.77 -1.53
C LEU A 112 -12.50 3.73 -0.42
N VAL A 113 -11.93 2.55 -0.63
CA VAL A 113 -12.02 1.41 0.30
C VAL A 113 -10.66 1.16 0.94
N GLY A 114 -10.61 1.14 2.27
CA GLY A 114 -9.38 0.96 3.04
C GLY A 114 -9.21 -0.44 3.59
N TYR A 115 -7.98 -0.98 3.48
CA TYR A 115 -7.58 -2.30 3.95
C TYR A 115 -6.33 -2.23 4.82
N ASN A 116 -6.13 -3.26 5.64
CA ASN A 116 -4.86 -3.48 6.34
C ASN A 116 -4.32 -4.88 6.05
N THR A 117 -3.20 -4.94 5.36
CA THR A 117 -2.50 -6.18 5.00
C THR A 117 -1.25 -6.44 5.84
N ASP A 118 -0.88 -5.51 6.72
CA ASP A 118 0.34 -5.63 7.55
C ASP A 118 0.24 -6.81 8.51
N GLY A 119 -0.94 -7.00 9.13
CA GLY A 119 -1.20 -8.08 10.07
C GLY A 119 -1.02 -9.45 9.45
N GLU A 120 -1.66 -9.69 8.32
CA GLU A 120 -1.54 -10.96 7.59
C GLU A 120 -0.12 -11.16 7.06
N GLY A 121 0.51 -10.11 6.55
CA GLY A 121 1.88 -10.13 6.08
C GLY A 121 2.89 -10.50 7.17
N PHE A 122 2.62 -10.13 8.41
CA PHE A 122 3.46 -10.50 9.56
C PHE A 122 3.16 -11.92 10.06
N ILE A 123 1.88 -12.27 10.23
CA ILE A 123 1.47 -13.53 10.83
C ILE A 123 1.65 -14.72 9.87
N GLY A 124 1.38 -14.54 8.58
CA GLY A 124 1.44 -15.61 7.58
C GLY A 124 2.77 -16.35 7.55
N PRO A 125 3.92 -15.66 7.40
CA PRO A 125 5.25 -16.29 7.44
C PRO A 125 5.57 -16.99 8.76
N LEU A 126 5.09 -16.47 9.90
CA LEU A 126 5.26 -17.10 11.21
C LEU A 126 4.50 -18.42 11.30
N LYS A 127 3.23 -18.43 10.90
CA LYS A 127 2.40 -19.65 10.83
C LYS A 127 3.01 -20.68 9.88
N ALA A 128 3.50 -20.25 8.73
CA ALA A 128 4.16 -21.14 7.76
C ALA A 128 5.42 -21.82 8.32
N LYS A 129 6.07 -21.20 9.31
CA LYS A 129 7.22 -21.76 10.05
C LYS A 129 6.80 -22.56 11.30
N GLY A 130 5.51 -22.84 11.49
CA GLY A 130 4.99 -23.60 12.62
C GLY A 130 4.84 -22.79 13.92
N PHE A 131 4.95 -21.45 13.88
CA PHE A 131 4.71 -20.62 15.05
C PHE A 131 3.22 -20.34 15.19
N ASP A 132 2.64 -20.68 16.35
CA ASP A 132 1.27 -20.32 16.70
C ASP A 132 1.27 -18.98 17.47
N PRO A 133 0.72 -17.89 16.91
CA PRO A 133 0.64 -16.61 17.57
C PRO A 133 -0.50 -16.50 18.59
N ALA A 134 -1.43 -17.48 18.64
CA ALA A 134 -2.58 -17.44 19.53
C ALA A 134 -2.16 -17.28 21.00
N GLY A 135 -2.74 -16.33 21.71
CA GLY A 135 -2.44 -16.03 23.12
C GLY A 135 -1.05 -15.41 23.37
N LYS A 136 -0.28 -15.09 22.33
CA LYS A 136 1.00 -14.41 22.46
C LYS A 136 0.82 -12.89 22.44
N ARG A 137 1.76 -12.19 23.05
CA ARG A 137 1.89 -10.73 22.91
C ARG A 137 2.97 -10.42 21.89
N ALA A 138 2.65 -9.60 20.92
CA ALA A 138 3.64 -8.96 20.06
C ALA A 138 3.80 -7.50 20.52
N GLN A 139 5.04 -7.09 20.73
CA GLN A 139 5.37 -5.68 20.93
C GLN A 139 6.17 -5.23 19.72
N GLU A 140 5.67 -4.20 19.08
CA GLU A 140 6.35 -3.66 17.93
C GLU A 140 7.11 -2.38 18.28
N HIS A 141 8.31 -2.28 17.73
CA HIS A 141 9.21 -1.14 17.92
C HIS A 141 9.08 -0.07 16.84
N PHE A 142 8.24 -0.32 15.84
CA PHE A 142 8.03 0.60 14.71
C PHE A 142 6.59 1.13 14.73
N ALA A 143 6.45 2.44 14.87
CA ALA A 143 5.16 3.11 14.83
C ALA A 143 4.38 2.73 13.55
N GLY A 144 3.25 2.05 13.72
CA GLY A 144 2.30 1.78 12.65
C GLY A 144 2.06 0.33 12.25
N LEU A 145 2.66 -0.66 12.94
CA LEU A 145 2.27 -2.06 12.80
C LEU A 145 1.67 -2.55 14.13
N ILE A 146 0.56 -3.11 14.13
CA ILE A 146 -0.17 -3.88 15.16
C ILE A 146 0.23 -3.62 16.62
N THR A 147 -0.51 -2.78 17.31
CA THR A 147 -0.55 -2.71 18.77
C THR A 147 -1.82 -3.39 19.26
N GLY A 148 -1.71 -4.63 19.80
CA GLY A 148 -2.85 -5.30 20.41
C GLY A 148 -2.64 -6.81 20.60
N PRO A 149 -3.49 -7.47 21.42
CA PRO A 149 -3.49 -8.92 21.48
C PRO A 149 -4.01 -9.49 20.16
N PHE A 150 -3.37 -10.55 19.67
CA PHE A 150 -3.90 -11.31 18.54
C PHE A 150 -5.28 -11.84 18.89
N PRO A 151 -6.30 -11.63 18.03
CA PRO A 151 -7.60 -12.23 18.26
C PRO A 151 -7.48 -13.76 18.31
N ASN A 152 -8.16 -14.37 19.27
CA ASN A 152 -8.32 -15.82 19.28
C ASN A 152 -9.23 -16.19 18.11
N THR A 153 -8.69 -16.81 17.08
CA THR A 153 -9.46 -17.42 15.99
C THR A 153 -9.72 -18.88 16.28
#